data_849d43e970cb8a8cf0e2c90dedd0692b
#
_entry.id   849d43e970cb8a8cf0e2c90dedd0692b
#
_cell.length_a   1.000
_cell.length_b   1.000
_cell.length_c   1.000
_cell.angle_alpha   90.00
_cell.angle_beta   90.00
_cell.angle_gamma   90.00
#
_symmetry.space_group_name_H-M   'P 1'
#
loop_
_entity.id
_entity.type
_entity.pdbx_description
1 polymer ?
#
loop_
_entity_poly.entity_id
_entity_poly.type
_entity_poly.pdbx_seq_one_letter_code
_entity_poly.pdbx_strand_id
1 'polypeptide(L)'
;MVPKAIDDQIAKVKADCYTAGWLAAPDETESIVQPFPTNGDRFAAGELTKRLLPGTFTRTGFLCQLYAAGFHSKSPAQLQQLGDLIGRNRILVLHGKGDHMIDFVHGEMLLRELGGEEGGVTKSFHEELGHVAPFEIRQEFKRIIADRIEKTEKLVRAE
;
A
#
# COMPACT_ATOMS: atom_id res chain seq x y z
N MET A 1 -12.62 -25.14 11.37
CA MET A 1 -12.52 -23.67 11.50
C MET A 1 -13.88 -23.10 11.12
N VAL A 2 -14.58 -22.45 12.05
CA VAL A 2 -15.89 -21.82 11.76
C VAL A 2 -15.64 -20.61 10.87
N PRO A 3 -16.34 -20.44 9.74
CA PRO A 3 -16.21 -19.25 8.92
C PRO A 3 -16.62 -18.02 9.77
N LYS A 4 -15.76 -17.01 9.82
CA LYS A 4 -16.13 -15.73 10.43
C LYS A 4 -17.25 -15.07 9.62
N ALA A 5 -18.15 -14.37 10.30
CA ALA A 5 -19.15 -13.54 9.63
C ALA A 5 -18.48 -12.53 8.68
N ILE A 6 -19.16 -12.16 7.61
CA ILE A 6 -18.60 -11.22 6.61
C ILE A 6 -18.23 -9.89 7.27
N ASP A 7 -19.05 -9.42 8.20
CA ASP A 7 -18.81 -8.16 8.91
C ASP A 7 -17.52 -8.22 9.75
N ASP A 8 -17.25 -9.33 10.43
CA ASP A 8 -16.01 -9.53 11.18
C ASP A 8 -14.77 -9.53 10.27
N GLN A 9 -14.93 -10.09 9.08
CA GLN A 9 -13.85 -10.10 8.10
C GLN A 9 -13.57 -8.68 7.56
N ILE A 10 -14.62 -7.92 7.26
CA ILE A 10 -14.51 -6.53 6.81
C ILE A 10 -13.91 -5.66 7.91
N ALA A 11 -14.38 -5.81 9.16
CA ALA A 11 -13.84 -5.09 10.31
C ALA A 11 -12.34 -5.37 10.49
N LYS A 12 -11.93 -6.64 10.34
CA LYS A 12 -10.50 -6.98 10.42
C LYS A 12 -9.68 -6.31 9.31
N VAL A 13 -10.14 -6.34 8.06
CA VAL A 13 -9.41 -5.70 6.96
C VAL A 13 -9.33 -4.18 7.16
N LYS A 14 -10.39 -3.54 7.68
CA LYS A 14 -10.34 -2.12 8.08
C LYS A 14 -9.20 -1.85 9.06
N ALA A 15 -9.17 -2.64 10.15
CA ALA A 15 -8.19 -2.45 11.22
C ALA A 15 -6.74 -2.74 10.77
N ASP A 16 -6.55 -3.72 9.89
CA ASP A 16 -5.22 -4.11 9.41
C ASP A 16 -4.67 -3.12 8.34
N CYS A 17 -5.55 -2.56 7.50
CA CYS A 17 -5.10 -1.82 6.30
C CYS A 17 -5.18 -0.31 6.43
N TYR A 18 -6.03 0.24 7.30
CA TYR A 18 -6.33 1.67 7.34
C TYR A 18 -6.20 2.25 8.73
N THR A 19 -5.84 3.53 8.80
CA THR A 19 -5.84 4.26 10.06
C THR A 19 -7.26 4.54 10.55
N ALA A 20 -7.46 4.55 11.87
CA ALA A 20 -8.75 4.87 12.48
C ALA A 20 -9.22 6.28 12.10
N GLY A 21 -8.29 7.23 12.01
CA GLY A 21 -8.57 8.60 11.61
C GLY A 21 -9.15 8.67 10.20
N TRP A 22 -8.53 8.01 9.23
CA TRP A 22 -9.03 7.97 7.86
C TRP A 22 -10.38 7.26 7.76
N LEU A 23 -10.57 6.15 8.45
CA LEU A 23 -11.85 5.41 8.45
C LEU A 23 -13.00 6.25 8.96
N ALA A 24 -12.77 7.10 9.99
CA ALA A 24 -13.77 7.97 10.58
C ALA A 24 -13.98 9.28 9.80
N ALA A 25 -13.05 9.65 8.93
CA ALA A 25 -13.15 10.89 8.14
C ALA A 25 -14.31 10.82 7.14
N PRO A 26 -14.91 11.97 6.79
CA PRO A 26 -15.93 12.05 5.76
C PRO A 26 -15.45 11.48 4.43
N ASP A 27 -16.36 10.83 3.71
CA ASP A 27 -16.06 10.34 2.37
C ASP A 27 -15.98 11.50 1.37
N GLU A 28 -14.76 11.84 0.97
CA GLU A 28 -14.48 12.90 -0.01
C GLU A 28 -14.35 12.37 -1.44
N THR A 29 -14.82 11.15 -1.71
CA THR A 29 -14.71 10.57 -3.04
C THR A 29 -15.64 11.31 -3.99
N GLU A 30 -15.08 11.89 -5.05
CA GLU A 30 -15.84 12.42 -6.17
C GLU A 30 -16.60 11.27 -6.83
N SER A 31 -17.87 11.12 -6.46
CA SER A 31 -18.74 10.07 -6.98
C SER A 31 -20.00 10.72 -7.54
N ILE A 32 -20.48 10.19 -8.65
CA ILE A 32 -21.80 10.54 -9.23
C ILE A 32 -22.92 10.07 -8.29
N VAL A 33 -22.66 9.07 -7.46
CA VAL A 33 -23.54 8.59 -6.41
C VAL A 33 -23.25 9.35 -5.12
N GLN A 34 -24.26 9.58 -4.30
CA GLN A 34 -24.09 10.26 -3.00
C GLN A 34 -22.91 9.67 -2.21
N PRO A 35 -22.07 10.51 -1.60
CA PRO A 35 -20.96 10.03 -0.79
C PRO A 35 -21.49 9.24 0.41
N PHE A 36 -20.70 8.27 0.86
CA PHE A 36 -20.98 7.59 2.13
C PHE A 36 -20.70 8.54 3.30
N PRO A 37 -21.27 8.30 4.49
CA PRO A 37 -20.99 9.14 5.66
C PRO A 37 -19.49 9.22 5.98
N THR A 38 -18.79 8.08 5.89
CA THR A 38 -17.36 7.99 6.17
C THR A 38 -16.63 7.16 5.10
N ASN A 39 -15.31 7.31 5.06
CA ASN A 39 -14.45 6.45 4.25
C ASN A 39 -14.60 4.97 4.65
N GLY A 40 -14.76 4.70 5.94
CA GLY A 40 -14.99 3.36 6.46
C GLY A 40 -16.29 2.72 5.99
N ASP A 41 -17.36 3.52 5.81
CA ASP A 41 -18.63 3.03 5.29
C ASP A 41 -18.52 2.72 3.80
N ARG A 42 -17.86 3.59 3.04
CA ARG A 42 -17.54 3.33 1.62
C ARG A 42 -16.75 2.06 1.44
N PHE A 43 -15.69 1.90 2.23
CA PHE A 43 -14.86 0.70 2.18
C PHE A 43 -15.69 -0.56 2.47
N ALA A 44 -16.52 -0.53 3.53
CA ALA A 44 -17.36 -1.67 3.90
C ALA A 44 -18.33 -2.06 2.78
N ALA A 45 -18.98 -1.07 2.16
CA ALA A 45 -19.89 -1.31 1.03
C ALA A 45 -19.16 -1.93 -0.18
N GLY A 46 -17.98 -1.44 -0.50
CA GLY A 46 -17.14 -1.99 -1.58
C GLY A 46 -16.69 -3.42 -1.30
N GLU A 47 -16.24 -3.72 -0.09
CA GLU A 47 -15.85 -5.06 0.32
C GLU A 47 -17.03 -6.04 0.34
N LEU A 48 -18.18 -5.61 0.82
CA LEU A 48 -19.39 -6.41 0.79
C LEU A 48 -19.78 -6.74 -0.66
N THR A 49 -19.77 -5.75 -1.53
CA THR A 49 -20.06 -5.94 -2.96
C THR A 49 -19.13 -6.97 -3.59
N LYS A 50 -17.82 -6.85 -3.38
CA LYS A 50 -16.83 -7.80 -3.89
C LYS A 50 -17.09 -9.23 -3.38
N ARG A 51 -17.43 -9.38 -2.11
CA ARG A 51 -17.65 -10.71 -1.48
C ARG A 51 -18.93 -11.36 -1.95
N LEU A 52 -19.93 -10.58 -2.32
CA LEU A 52 -21.20 -11.09 -2.86
C LEU A 52 -21.14 -11.40 -4.36
N LEU A 53 -20.15 -10.85 -5.09
CA LEU A 53 -20.00 -11.13 -6.52
C LEU A 53 -19.40 -12.53 -6.73
N PRO A 54 -20.06 -13.39 -7.53
CA PRO A 54 -19.54 -14.73 -7.84
C PRO A 54 -18.15 -14.66 -8.47
N GLY A 55 -17.24 -15.48 -8.00
CA GLY A 55 -15.89 -15.64 -8.58
C GLY A 55 -14.85 -14.60 -8.17
N THR A 56 -15.21 -13.54 -7.42
CA THR A 56 -14.25 -12.51 -6.98
C THR A 56 -13.41 -12.96 -5.79
N PHE A 57 -14.00 -13.72 -4.87
CA PHE A 57 -13.29 -14.31 -3.72
C PHE A 57 -13.28 -15.83 -3.85
N THR A 58 -12.26 -16.37 -4.48
CA THR A 58 -12.11 -17.82 -4.63
C THR A 58 -11.11 -18.35 -3.60
N ARG A 59 -11.38 -19.57 -3.09
CA ARG A 59 -10.47 -20.27 -2.19
C ARG A 59 -9.08 -20.47 -2.81
N THR A 60 -9.05 -20.80 -4.10
CA THR A 60 -7.80 -20.96 -4.86
C THR A 60 -7.04 -19.65 -4.94
N GLY A 61 -7.72 -18.53 -5.29
CA GLY A 61 -7.08 -17.20 -5.33
C GLY A 61 -6.48 -16.81 -3.98
N PHE A 62 -7.20 -17.05 -2.88
CA PHE A 62 -6.68 -16.81 -1.53
C PHE A 62 -5.43 -17.64 -1.23
N LEU A 63 -5.43 -18.93 -1.55
CA LEU A 63 -4.27 -19.81 -1.32
C LEU A 63 -3.07 -19.41 -2.18
N CYS A 64 -3.28 -18.98 -3.44
CA CYS A 64 -2.22 -18.47 -4.29
C CYS A 64 -1.61 -17.19 -3.74
N GLN A 65 -2.43 -16.26 -3.23
CA GLN A 65 -1.93 -15.04 -2.59
C GLN A 65 -1.16 -15.33 -1.31
N LEU A 66 -1.67 -16.23 -0.46
CA LEU A 66 -1.00 -16.65 0.76
C LEU A 66 0.37 -17.29 0.46
N TYR A 67 0.42 -18.15 -0.54
CA TYR A 67 1.67 -18.75 -1.01
C TYR A 67 2.64 -17.68 -1.52
N ALA A 68 2.19 -16.79 -2.40
CA ALA A 68 3.02 -15.72 -2.94
C ALA A 68 3.57 -14.81 -1.81
N ALA A 69 2.72 -14.39 -0.88
CA ALA A 69 3.15 -13.56 0.24
C ALA A 69 4.16 -14.28 1.18
N GLY A 70 3.91 -15.57 1.46
CA GLY A 70 4.77 -16.34 2.37
C GLY A 70 6.13 -16.72 1.79
N PHE A 71 6.24 -16.83 0.47
CA PHE A 71 7.49 -17.27 -0.21
C PHE A 71 8.15 -16.16 -1.02
N HIS A 72 7.55 -14.98 -1.11
CA HIS A 72 8.17 -13.84 -1.78
C HIS A 72 9.18 -13.15 -0.85
N SER A 73 10.45 -13.49 -1.01
CA SER A 73 11.52 -12.85 -0.26
C SER A 73 12.68 -12.44 -1.19
N LYS A 74 13.39 -11.40 -0.81
CA LYS A 74 14.61 -10.95 -1.47
C LYS A 74 15.72 -10.84 -0.42
N SER A 75 16.88 -11.39 -0.75
CA SER A 75 18.05 -11.21 0.11
C SER A 75 18.57 -9.77 0.02
N PRO A 76 19.33 -9.28 1.02
CA PRO A 76 20.00 -7.98 0.96
C PRO A 76 20.85 -7.81 -0.31
N ALA A 77 21.58 -8.85 -0.71
CA ALA A 77 22.40 -8.82 -1.93
C ALA A 77 21.54 -8.64 -3.21
N GLN A 78 20.35 -9.27 -3.28
CA GLN A 78 19.43 -9.10 -4.40
C GLN A 78 18.82 -7.69 -4.44
N LEU A 79 18.55 -7.10 -3.27
CA LEU A 79 18.04 -5.72 -3.19
C LEU A 79 19.12 -4.72 -3.60
N GLN A 80 20.36 -4.91 -3.16
CA GLN A 80 21.48 -4.08 -3.59
C GLN A 80 21.70 -4.19 -5.10
N GLN A 81 21.74 -5.40 -5.64
CA GLN A 81 21.85 -5.62 -7.08
C GLN A 81 20.73 -4.96 -7.87
N LEU A 82 19.49 -4.99 -7.35
CA LEU A 82 18.38 -4.29 -7.95
C LEU A 82 18.60 -2.77 -7.96
N GLY A 83 19.06 -2.20 -6.84
CA GLY A 83 19.40 -0.78 -6.73
C GLY A 83 20.48 -0.36 -7.72
N ASP A 84 21.52 -1.17 -7.87
CA ASP A 84 22.62 -0.92 -8.81
C ASP A 84 22.16 -1.00 -10.27
N LEU A 85 21.31 -1.99 -10.59
CA LEU A 85 20.83 -2.22 -11.94
C LEU A 85 19.91 -1.10 -12.47
N ILE A 86 18.97 -0.62 -11.64
CA ILE A 86 17.98 0.37 -12.07
C ILE A 86 18.37 1.81 -11.72
N GLY A 87 19.38 2.00 -10.88
CA GLY A 87 19.79 3.29 -10.33
C GLY A 87 18.99 3.65 -9.07
N ARG A 88 19.66 3.76 -7.92
CA ARG A 88 19.01 4.01 -6.61
C ARG A 88 18.22 5.31 -6.59
N ASN A 89 18.65 6.33 -7.31
CA ASN A 89 17.97 7.60 -7.47
C ASN A 89 16.63 7.51 -8.24
N ARG A 90 16.29 6.35 -8.81
CA ARG A 90 15.00 6.05 -9.44
C ARG A 90 14.06 5.28 -8.52
N ILE A 91 14.49 4.94 -7.31
CA ILE A 91 13.72 4.17 -6.34
C ILE A 91 13.06 5.09 -5.33
N LEU A 92 11.80 4.82 -5.04
CA LEU A 92 11.03 5.41 -3.94
C LEU A 92 10.56 4.29 -3.01
N VAL A 93 10.84 4.41 -1.72
CA VAL A 93 10.25 3.58 -0.67
C VAL A 93 9.24 4.42 0.09
N LEU A 94 7.96 4.05 -0.02
CA LEU A 94 6.85 4.69 0.69
C LEU A 94 6.26 3.70 1.67
N HIS A 95 6.06 4.12 2.94
CA HIS A 95 5.44 3.29 3.97
C HIS A 95 4.77 4.16 5.03
N GLY A 96 3.68 3.63 5.59
CA GLY A 96 2.97 4.23 6.71
C GLY A 96 3.38 3.59 8.03
N LYS A 97 3.56 4.40 9.09
CA LYS A 97 3.84 3.87 10.44
C LYS A 97 2.62 3.27 11.11
N GLY A 98 1.42 3.63 10.65
CA GLY A 98 0.15 3.04 11.07
C GLY A 98 -0.26 1.79 10.28
N ASP A 99 0.64 1.20 9.51
CA ASP A 99 0.39 -0.04 8.77
C ASP A 99 0.43 -1.24 9.73
N HIS A 100 -0.74 -1.86 9.93
CA HIS A 100 -0.87 -3.06 10.75
C HIS A 100 -0.89 -4.36 9.94
N MET A 101 -0.81 -4.26 8.60
CA MET A 101 -0.68 -5.43 7.73
C MET A 101 0.79 -5.80 7.50
N ILE A 102 1.65 -4.79 7.30
CA ILE A 102 3.09 -4.96 7.15
C ILE A 102 3.79 -4.00 8.11
N ASP A 103 4.47 -4.54 9.11
CA ASP A 103 5.18 -3.76 10.11
C ASP A 103 6.13 -2.75 9.47
N PHE A 104 6.16 -1.53 10.00
CA PHE A 104 6.97 -0.42 9.51
C PHE A 104 8.47 -0.76 9.42
N VAL A 105 8.97 -1.63 10.31
CA VAL A 105 10.36 -2.11 10.28
C VAL A 105 10.75 -2.70 8.93
N HIS A 106 9.80 -3.30 8.20
CA HIS A 106 10.07 -3.84 6.87
C HIS A 106 10.31 -2.73 5.82
N GLY A 107 9.64 -1.59 5.96
CA GLY A 107 9.91 -0.41 5.13
C GLY A 107 11.31 0.17 5.39
N GLU A 108 11.72 0.23 6.66
CA GLU A 108 13.07 0.66 7.05
C GLU A 108 14.14 -0.32 6.54
N MET A 109 13.90 -1.63 6.70
CA MET A 109 14.79 -2.66 6.15
C MET A 109 14.91 -2.55 4.64
N LEU A 110 13.79 -2.41 3.93
CA LEU A 110 13.78 -2.28 2.48
C LEU A 110 14.57 -1.04 2.02
N LEU A 111 14.35 0.11 2.67
CA LEU A 111 15.10 1.34 2.39
C LEU A 111 16.61 1.12 2.57
N ARG A 112 17.01 0.56 3.70
CA ARG A 112 18.41 0.30 4.03
C ARG A 112 19.05 -0.64 3.02
N GLU A 113 18.41 -1.78 2.74
CA GLU A 113 18.97 -2.82 1.86
C GLU A 113 19.01 -2.39 0.38
N LEU A 114 18.19 -1.43 -0.04
CA LEU A 114 18.28 -0.79 -1.35
C LEU A 114 19.41 0.25 -1.45
N GLY A 115 20.05 0.60 -0.35
CA GLY A 115 21.18 1.54 -0.30
C GLY A 115 20.93 2.81 0.50
N GLY A 116 19.76 2.97 1.08
CA GLY A 116 19.40 4.11 1.92
C GLY A 116 19.30 5.45 1.18
N GLU A 117 18.96 6.49 1.94
CA GLU A 117 18.90 7.86 1.41
C GLU A 117 20.29 8.36 0.96
N GLU A 118 21.34 8.01 1.69
CA GLU A 118 22.73 8.33 1.33
C GLU A 118 23.15 7.71 0.00
N GLY A 119 22.59 6.54 -0.33
CA GLY A 119 22.80 5.88 -1.64
C GLY A 119 21.91 6.43 -2.75
N GLY A 120 21.02 7.38 -2.47
CA GLY A 120 20.14 8.02 -3.44
C GLY A 120 18.71 7.51 -3.48
N VAL A 121 18.34 6.51 -2.65
CA VAL A 121 16.94 6.03 -2.56
C VAL A 121 16.08 7.11 -1.92
N THR A 122 14.94 7.42 -2.52
CA THR A 122 14.00 8.37 -1.92
C THR A 122 13.14 7.68 -0.87
N LYS A 123 13.03 8.30 0.30
CA LYS A 123 12.16 7.89 1.40
C LYS A 123 10.91 8.74 1.45
N SER A 124 9.76 8.12 1.66
CA SER A 124 8.49 8.78 1.96
C SER A 124 7.77 7.99 3.07
N PHE A 125 8.12 8.27 4.32
CA PHE A 125 7.52 7.64 5.49
C PHE A 125 6.56 8.58 6.17
N HIS A 126 5.36 8.08 6.51
CA HIS A 126 4.27 8.89 7.04
C HIS A 126 3.80 8.36 8.40
N GLU A 127 3.67 9.24 9.39
CA GLU A 127 3.29 8.88 10.76
C GLU A 127 1.86 8.32 10.83
N GLU A 128 0.93 8.98 10.17
CA GLU A 128 -0.51 8.68 10.23
C GLU A 128 -1.01 8.08 8.92
N LEU A 129 -0.32 7.08 8.42
CA LEU A 129 -0.67 6.36 7.20
C LEU A 129 -0.70 4.87 7.48
N GLY A 130 -1.76 4.21 7.05
CA GLY A 130 -1.87 2.75 7.06
C GLY A 130 -1.26 2.11 5.81
N HIS A 131 -1.79 0.95 5.44
CA HIS A 131 -1.27 0.15 4.34
C HIS A 131 -1.59 0.71 2.94
N VAL A 132 -2.66 1.49 2.80
CA VAL A 132 -3.22 1.82 1.48
C VAL A 132 -3.09 3.30 1.15
N ALA A 133 -1.86 3.76 0.98
CA ALA A 133 -1.53 5.16 0.64
C ALA A 133 -2.36 5.79 -0.50
N PRO A 134 -2.68 5.06 -1.61
CA PRO A 134 -3.51 5.63 -2.68
C PRO A 134 -4.91 6.06 -2.25
N PHE A 135 -5.41 5.55 -1.13
CA PHE A 135 -6.71 5.92 -0.58
C PHE A 135 -6.58 6.93 0.55
N GLU A 136 -5.68 6.68 1.51
CA GLU A 136 -5.59 7.49 2.72
C GLU A 136 -5.00 8.89 2.48
N ILE A 137 -3.99 8.99 1.60
CA ILE A 137 -3.33 10.26 1.26
C ILE A 137 -3.41 10.54 -0.25
N ARG A 138 -4.58 10.30 -0.85
CA ARG A 138 -4.78 10.30 -2.31
C ARG A 138 -4.09 11.45 -3.06
N GLN A 139 -4.31 12.68 -2.64
CA GLN A 139 -3.77 13.85 -3.35
C GLN A 139 -2.25 13.98 -3.17
N GLU A 140 -1.78 13.67 -1.99
CA GLU A 140 -0.35 13.63 -1.69
C GLU A 140 0.34 12.48 -2.42
N PHE A 141 -0.26 11.29 -2.40
CA PHE A 141 0.25 10.14 -3.17
C PHE A 141 0.39 10.46 -4.66
N LYS A 142 -0.62 11.10 -5.27
CA LYS A 142 -0.54 11.53 -6.68
C LYS A 142 0.65 12.47 -6.92
N ARG A 143 0.88 13.45 -6.00
CA ARG A 143 2.02 14.38 -6.11
C ARG A 143 3.35 13.65 -5.96
N ILE A 144 3.48 12.76 -4.97
CA ILE A 144 4.70 11.96 -4.75
C ILE A 144 5.05 11.16 -6.00
N ILE A 145 4.06 10.48 -6.61
CA ILE A 145 4.29 9.68 -7.81
C ILE A 145 4.61 10.57 -9.02
N ALA A 146 3.89 11.66 -9.22
CA ALA A 146 4.17 12.59 -10.32
C ALA A 146 5.59 13.18 -10.23
N ASP A 147 5.99 13.64 -9.06
CA ASP A 147 7.35 14.13 -8.79
C ASP A 147 8.42 13.06 -9.06
N ARG A 148 8.13 11.82 -8.68
CA ARG A 148 9.05 10.70 -8.92
C ARG A 148 9.20 10.41 -10.41
N ILE A 149 8.09 10.37 -11.14
CA ILE A 149 8.11 10.18 -12.61
C ILE A 149 8.94 11.29 -13.27
N GLU A 150 8.65 12.56 -12.95
CA GLU A 150 9.37 13.70 -13.55
C GLU A 150 10.88 13.65 -13.26
N LYS A 151 11.27 13.35 -12.02
CA LYS A 151 12.68 13.21 -11.63
C LYS A 151 13.35 12.06 -12.38
N THR A 152 12.67 10.93 -12.52
CA THR A 152 13.21 9.76 -13.23
C THR A 152 13.37 10.04 -14.73
N GLU A 153 12.40 10.72 -15.36
CA GLU A 153 12.50 11.12 -16.77
C GLU A 153 13.68 12.08 -17.02
N LYS A 154 13.92 13.02 -16.11
CA LYS A 154 15.08 13.93 -16.21
C LYS A 154 16.40 13.16 -16.17
N LEU A 155 16.50 12.12 -15.35
CA LEU A 155 17.70 11.27 -15.29
C LEU A 155 17.91 10.51 -16.60
N VAL A 156 16.84 9.93 -17.17
CA VAL A 156 16.94 9.19 -18.44
C VAL A 156 17.35 10.09 -19.61
N ARG A 157 16.89 11.36 -19.62
CA ARG A 157 17.26 12.32 -20.67
C ARG A 157 18.68 12.86 -20.54
N ALA A 158 19.32 12.69 -19.40
CA ALA A 158 20.68 13.15 -19.12
C ALA A 158 21.75 12.08 -19.37
N GLU A 159 21.37 10.84 -19.60
CA GLU A 159 22.19 9.69 -20.02
C GLU A 159 22.31 9.64 -21.54
#